data_4e5d504b1c1b08c96fe9cfdb921bfada
#
_entry.id   4e5d504b1c1b08c96fe9cfdb921bfada
#
_cell.length_a   1.000
_cell.length_b   1.000
_cell.length_c   1.000
_cell.angle_alpha   90.00
_cell.angle_beta   90.00
_cell.angle_gamma   90.00
#
_symmetry.space_group_name_H-M   'P 1'
#
loop_
_entity.id
_entity.type
_entity.pdbx_description
1 polymer ?
#
loop_
_entity_poly.entity_id
_entity_poly.type
_entity_poly.pdbx_seq_one_letter_code
_entity_poly.pdbx_strand_id
1 'polypeptide(L)'
;MTTTESTTAASTAAPAPVPAPAPAATARALGLAHYAARGVLEYVLARHGATFAQQIALRAAINADAPQTPDDLVAQVQGSLKADPAGIRAVLDELRAKELLVADGEHLRPTEAGRELLAAVAAETAPLSARVWGGIPAEDLAAAGRVLALVTERADAELAALTA
;
A
#
# COMPACT_ATOMS: atom_id res chain seq x y z
N MET A 1 53.15 -13.28 61.32
CA MET A 1 51.71 -13.43 61.12
C MET A 1 51.25 -12.17 60.45
N THR A 2 51.07 -12.19 59.10
CA THR A 2 50.71 -11.08 58.31
C THR A 2 49.33 -11.36 57.65
N THR A 3 48.31 -10.66 58.12
CA THR A 3 46.94 -10.83 57.68
C THR A 3 46.73 -9.93 56.43
N THR A 4 46.44 -10.58 55.30
CA THR A 4 46.13 -9.86 54.05
C THR A 4 44.59 -9.70 53.99
N GLU A 5 44.12 -8.45 54.11
CA GLU A 5 42.72 -8.10 53.86
C GLU A 5 42.48 -7.98 52.34
N SER A 6 41.62 -8.87 51.84
CA SER A 6 41.08 -8.77 50.45
C SER A 6 39.92 -7.80 50.41
N THR A 7 40.13 -6.65 49.87
CA THR A 7 39.03 -5.69 49.54
C THR A 7 38.30 -6.12 48.27
N THR A 8 37.09 -6.63 48.42
CA THR A 8 36.18 -6.93 47.30
C THR A 8 35.55 -5.65 46.80
N ALA A 9 35.99 -5.16 45.65
CA ALA A 9 35.37 -4.02 45.00
C ALA A 9 34.04 -4.44 44.38
N ALA A 10 32.93 -3.95 44.93
CA ALA A 10 31.60 -4.12 44.37
C ALA A 10 31.49 -3.27 43.06
N SER A 11 31.45 -3.96 41.94
CA SER A 11 31.22 -3.33 40.64
C SER A 11 29.74 -2.92 40.53
N THR A 12 29.45 -1.66 40.69
CA THR A 12 28.10 -1.07 40.45
C THR A 12 27.90 -0.98 38.95
N ALA A 13 27.21 -1.96 38.38
CA ALA A 13 26.78 -1.90 36.97
C ALA A 13 25.76 -0.76 36.82
N ALA A 14 26.07 0.17 35.90
CA ALA A 14 25.16 1.24 35.56
C ALA A 14 23.84 0.64 34.99
N PRO A 15 22.67 1.18 35.35
CA PRO A 15 21.39 0.70 34.80
C PRO A 15 21.40 0.83 33.28
N ALA A 16 20.95 -0.22 32.58
CA ALA A 16 20.80 -0.22 31.14
C ALA A 16 19.84 0.93 30.71
N PRO A 17 20.12 1.63 29.60
CA PRO A 17 19.25 2.70 29.15
C PRO A 17 17.86 2.17 28.88
N VAL A 18 16.85 2.80 29.49
CA VAL A 18 15.44 2.48 29.27
C VAL A 18 15.15 2.76 27.77
N PRO A 19 14.66 1.77 27.00
CA PRO A 19 14.34 2.00 25.60
C PRO A 19 13.31 3.13 25.48
N ALA A 20 13.56 4.06 24.57
CA ALA A 20 12.59 5.11 24.29
C ALA A 20 11.24 4.47 23.86
N PRO A 21 10.09 4.99 24.32
CA PRO A 21 8.80 4.45 23.94
C PRO A 21 8.66 4.42 22.43
N ALA A 22 8.18 3.31 21.88
CA ALA A 22 7.93 3.17 20.45
C ALA A 22 6.96 4.28 19.97
N PRO A 23 7.21 4.89 18.80
CA PRO A 23 6.31 5.92 18.29
C PRO A 23 4.91 5.34 18.07
N ALA A 24 3.89 6.03 18.59
CA ALA A 24 2.50 5.63 18.39
C ALA A 24 2.10 5.73 16.91
N ALA A 25 1.28 4.79 16.43
CA ALA A 25 0.63 4.90 15.13
C ALA A 25 -0.34 6.10 15.15
N THR A 26 -0.12 7.07 14.28
CA THR A 26 -0.93 8.28 14.14
C THR A 26 -1.36 8.48 12.70
N ALA A 27 -2.37 9.31 12.45
CA ALA A 27 -2.77 9.72 11.10
C ALA A 27 -1.59 10.32 10.31
N ARG A 28 -0.72 11.08 10.97
CA ARG A 28 0.50 11.62 10.35
C ARG A 28 1.47 10.51 9.95
N ALA A 29 1.72 9.53 10.80
CA ALA A 29 2.63 8.42 10.50
C ALA A 29 2.10 7.59 9.33
N LEU A 30 0.79 7.30 9.33
CA LEU A 30 0.11 6.61 8.22
C LEU A 30 0.26 7.39 6.89
N GLY A 31 -0.02 8.70 6.91
CA GLY A 31 0.11 9.54 5.72
C GLY A 31 1.53 9.56 5.17
N LEU A 32 2.54 9.74 6.02
CA LEU A 32 3.94 9.74 5.60
C LEU A 32 4.37 8.40 5.01
N ALA A 33 3.98 7.27 5.63
CA ALA A 33 4.28 5.94 5.13
C ALA A 33 3.61 5.68 3.78
N HIS A 34 2.32 6.08 3.63
CA HIS A 34 1.60 5.97 2.38
C HIS A 34 2.27 6.76 1.26
N TYR A 35 2.57 8.05 1.48
CA TYR A 35 3.19 8.87 0.45
C TYR A 35 4.58 8.40 0.06
N ALA A 36 5.38 7.93 1.01
CA ALA A 36 6.71 7.37 0.73
C ALA A 36 6.61 6.09 -0.12
N ALA A 37 5.76 5.14 0.27
CA ALA A 37 5.56 3.91 -0.49
C ALA A 37 4.96 4.19 -1.88
N ARG A 38 4.00 5.09 -1.97
CA ARG A 38 3.41 5.53 -3.23
C ARG A 38 4.44 6.19 -4.14
N GLY A 39 5.34 7.02 -3.62
CA GLY A 39 6.40 7.65 -4.41
C GLY A 39 7.32 6.62 -5.08
N VAL A 40 7.66 5.52 -4.39
CA VAL A 40 8.44 4.42 -4.98
C VAL A 40 7.67 3.77 -6.14
N LEU A 41 6.38 3.50 -5.95
CA LEU A 41 5.54 2.91 -6.98
C LEU A 41 5.35 3.84 -8.18
N GLU A 42 5.07 5.11 -7.95
CA GLU A 42 4.91 6.11 -9.03
C GLU A 42 6.19 6.29 -9.86
N TYR A 43 7.37 6.22 -9.23
CA TYR A 43 8.63 6.23 -9.96
C TYR A 43 8.73 5.07 -10.95
N VAL A 44 8.34 3.86 -10.55
CA VAL A 44 8.33 2.69 -11.45
C VAL A 44 7.26 2.87 -12.52
N LEU A 45 6.03 3.23 -12.15
CA LEU A 45 4.92 3.42 -13.08
C LEU A 45 5.25 4.42 -14.19
N ALA A 46 5.91 5.54 -13.84
CA ALA A 46 6.31 6.55 -14.81
C ALA A 46 7.25 6.00 -15.90
N ARG A 47 8.12 5.06 -15.57
CA ARG A 47 9.01 4.38 -16.54
C ARG A 47 8.25 3.50 -17.53
N HIS A 48 7.08 3.02 -17.12
CA HIS A 48 6.17 2.24 -17.96
C HIS A 48 5.06 3.09 -18.60
N GLY A 49 5.14 4.43 -18.48
CA GLY A 49 4.14 5.36 -19.03
C GLY A 49 2.75 5.22 -18.40
N ALA A 50 2.67 4.76 -17.15
CA ALA A 50 1.42 4.55 -16.42
C ALA A 50 1.32 5.46 -15.20
N THR A 51 0.09 5.72 -14.74
CA THR A 51 -0.19 6.45 -13.50
C THR A 51 -0.67 5.49 -12.41
N PHE A 52 -0.66 5.96 -11.16
CA PHE A 52 -1.19 5.20 -10.03
C PHE A 52 -2.68 4.85 -10.24
N ALA A 53 -3.50 5.80 -10.71
CA ALA A 53 -4.92 5.55 -10.98
C ALA A 53 -5.13 4.51 -12.10
N GLN A 54 -4.35 4.59 -13.18
CA GLN A 54 -4.38 3.60 -14.25
C GLN A 54 -4.01 2.20 -13.75
N GLN A 55 -2.99 2.08 -12.91
CA GLN A 55 -2.59 0.80 -12.33
C GLN A 55 -3.69 0.20 -11.44
N ILE A 56 -4.37 1.02 -10.61
CA ILE A 56 -5.47 0.54 -9.76
C ILE A 56 -6.65 0.07 -10.62
N ALA A 57 -7.06 0.86 -11.62
CA ALA A 57 -8.17 0.51 -12.51
C ALA A 57 -7.88 -0.75 -13.34
N LEU A 58 -6.69 -0.85 -13.91
CA LEU A 58 -6.28 -2.01 -14.70
C LEU A 58 -6.20 -3.29 -13.83
N ARG A 59 -5.70 -3.17 -12.61
CA ARG A 59 -5.67 -4.30 -11.65
C ARG A 59 -7.06 -4.73 -11.23
N ALA A 60 -8.00 -3.79 -11.03
CA ALA A 60 -9.39 -4.11 -10.76
C ALA A 60 -10.00 -4.95 -11.90
N ALA A 61 -9.78 -4.54 -13.15
CA ALA A 61 -10.26 -5.26 -14.33
C ALA A 61 -9.60 -6.66 -14.49
N ILE A 62 -8.32 -6.82 -14.14
CA ILE A 62 -7.60 -8.09 -14.26
C ILE A 62 -8.02 -9.08 -13.17
N ASN A 63 -8.28 -8.60 -11.96
CA ASN A 63 -8.63 -9.44 -10.81
C ASN A 63 -10.12 -9.70 -10.67
N ALA A 64 -10.94 -9.18 -11.58
CA ALA A 64 -12.38 -9.45 -11.58
C ALA A 64 -12.66 -10.90 -11.94
N ASP A 65 -13.52 -11.58 -11.16
CA ASP A 65 -13.92 -12.96 -11.37
C ASP A 65 -14.83 -13.14 -12.61
N ALA A 66 -15.46 -12.05 -13.07
CA ALA A 66 -16.37 -12.03 -14.22
C ALA A 66 -16.14 -10.74 -15.04
N PRO A 67 -16.58 -10.72 -16.31
CA PRO A 67 -16.58 -9.52 -17.12
C PRO A 67 -17.31 -8.37 -16.42
N GLN A 68 -16.71 -7.19 -16.41
CA GLN A 68 -17.23 -6.01 -15.72
C GLN A 68 -17.74 -4.98 -16.72
N THR A 69 -18.89 -4.37 -16.44
CA THR A 69 -19.29 -3.16 -17.16
C THR A 69 -18.40 -1.96 -16.76
N PRO A 70 -18.35 -0.89 -17.55
CA PRO A 70 -17.64 0.33 -17.15
C PRO A 70 -18.10 0.86 -15.77
N ASP A 71 -19.41 0.79 -15.48
CA ASP A 71 -19.96 1.28 -14.22
C ASP A 71 -19.57 0.39 -13.03
N ASP A 72 -19.54 -0.94 -13.19
CA ASP A 72 -19.04 -1.85 -12.16
C ASP A 72 -17.55 -1.57 -11.83
N LEU A 73 -16.72 -1.36 -12.86
CA LEU A 73 -15.32 -1.01 -12.66
C LEU A 73 -15.17 0.36 -11.98
N VAL A 74 -15.98 1.35 -12.34
CA VAL A 74 -16.00 2.66 -11.67
C VAL A 74 -16.32 2.49 -10.19
N ALA A 75 -17.36 1.74 -9.84
CA ALA A 75 -17.75 1.49 -8.46
C ALA A 75 -16.64 0.78 -7.67
N GLN A 76 -16.03 -0.25 -8.26
CA GLN A 76 -14.93 -0.99 -7.63
C GLN A 76 -13.69 -0.12 -7.40
N VAL A 77 -13.29 0.67 -8.40
CA VAL A 77 -12.14 1.58 -8.30
C VAL A 77 -12.41 2.72 -7.32
N GLN A 78 -13.64 3.26 -7.30
CA GLN A 78 -14.07 4.26 -6.34
C GLN A 78 -13.95 3.75 -4.90
N GLY A 79 -14.32 2.50 -4.64
CA GLY A 79 -14.14 1.85 -3.34
C GLY A 79 -12.68 1.86 -2.87
N SER A 80 -11.71 1.76 -3.81
CA SER A 80 -10.28 1.76 -3.49
C SER A 80 -9.67 3.17 -3.42
N LEU A 81 -9.95 4.03 -4.40
CA LEU A 81 -9.32 5.34 -4.53
C LEU A 81 -10.06 6.46 -3.80
N LYS A 82 -11.35 6.26 -3.43
CA LYS A 82 -12.23 7.31 -2.89
C LYS A 82 -12.26 8.56 -3.78
N ALA A 83 -12.16 8.35 -5.10
CA ALA A 83 -12.09 9.40 -6.10
C ALA A 83 -13.46 9.65 -6.75
N ASP A 84 -13.60 10.80 -7.41
CA ASP A 84 -14.81 11.13 -8.15
C ASP A 84 -15.05 10.16 -9.33
N PRO A 85 -16.30 9.66 -9.52
CA PRO A 85 -16.63 8.74 -10.61
C PRO A 85 -16.27 9.23 -12.01
N ALA A 86 -16.41 10.54 -12.29
CA ALA A 86 -16.05 11.09 -13.59
C ALA A 86 -14.54 11.02 -13.85
N GLY A 87 -13.73 11.28 -12.83
CA GLY A 87 -12.28 11.08 -12.90
C GLY A 87 -11.89 9.64 -13.18
N ILE A 88 -12.59 8.67 -12.54
CA ILE A 88 -12.34 7.24 -12.78
C ILE A 88 -12.73 6.86 -14.21
N ARG A 89 -13.87 7.34 -14.74
CA ARG A 89 -14.25 7.11 -16.15
C ARG A 89 -13.18 7.62 -17.12
N ALA A 90 -12.64 8.81 -16.88
CA ALA A 90 -11.54 9.33 -17.69
C ALA A 90 -10.31 8.41 -17.67
N VAL A 91 -9.96 7.83 -16.52
CA VAL A 91 -8.88 6.86 -16.41
C VAL A 91 -9.17 5.58 -17.22
N LEU A 92 -10.41 5.07 -17.23
CA LEU A 92 -10.80 3.93 -18.06
C LEU A 92 -10.70 4.25 -19.56
N ASP A 93 -11.08 5.45 -19.96
CA ASP A 93 -10.96 5.90 -21.36
C ASP A 93 -9.48 6.04 -21.78
N GLU A 94 -8.61 6.55 -20.90
CA GLU A 94 -7.17 6.57 -21.13
C GLU A 94 -6.58 5.16 -21.29
N LEU A 95 -7.02 4.20 -20.46
CA LEU A 95 -6.58 2.80 -20.58
C LEU A 95 -7.04 2.16 -21.90
N ARG A 96 -8.23 2.51 -22.38
CA ARG A 96 -8.71 2.08 -23.69
C ARG A 96 -7.93 2.73 -24.83
N ALA A 97 -7.65 4.01 -24.73
CA ALA A 97 -6.85 4.73 -25.73
C ALA A 97 -5.40 4.18 -25.82
N LYS A 98 -4.89 3.65 -24.72
CA LYS A 98 -3.58 2.95 -24.66
C LYS A 98 -3.67 1.47 -25.03
N GLU A 99 -4.83 0.98 -25.44
CA GLU A 99 -5.08 -0.43 -25.76
C GLU A 99 -4.76 -1.40 -24.61
N LEU A 100 -4.81 -0.93 -23.35
CA LEU A 100 -4.62 -1.76 -22.15
C LEU A 100 -5.94 -2.38 -21.66
N LEU A 101 -7.07 -1.75 -22.01
CA LEU A 101 -8.43 -2.27 -21.92
C LEU A 101 -9.09 -2.24 -23.29
N VAL A 102 -10.00 -3.17 -23.55
CA VAL A 102 -10.79 -3.22 -24.78
C VAL A 102 -12.26 -3.48 -24.43
N ALA A 103 -13.17 -2.90 -25.22
CA ALA A 103 -14.58 -3.20 -25.12
C ALA A 103 -14.88 -4.60 -25.66
N ASP A 104 -15.72 -5.34 -24.94
CA ASP A 104 -16.23 -6.65 -25.31
C ASP A 104 -17.74 -6.67 -25.05
N GLY A 105 -18.53 -6.26 -26.03
CA GLY A 105 -19.94 -5.93 -25.87
C GLY A 105 -20.14 -4.76 -24.89
N GLU A 106 -20.92 -4.99 -23.85
CA GLU A 106 -21.17 -4.01 -22.77
C GLU A 106 -20.09 -4.01 -21.68
N HIS A 107 -19.07 -4.87 -21.79
CA HIS A 107 -18.04 -5.05 -20.79
C HIS A 107 -16.70 -4.47 -21.22
N LEU A 108 -15.83 -4.28 -20.25
CA LEU A 108 -14.41 -3.97 -20.46
C LEU A 108 -13.57 -5.20 -20.09
N ARG A 109 -12.59 -5.51 -20.93
CA ARG A 109 -11.68 -6.61 -20.72
C ARG A 109 -10.23 -6.15 -20.80
N PRO A 110 -9.34 -6.61 -19.90
CA PRO A 110 -7.92 -6.34 -20.02
C PRO A 110 -7.35 -7.05 -21.25
N THR A 111 -6.50 -6.34 -21.97
CA THR A 111 -5.73 -6.89 -23.10
C THR A 111 -4.50 -7.66 -22.60
N GLU A 112 -3.81 -8.36 -23.48
CA GLU A 112 -2.52 -8.96 -23.14
C GLU A 112 -1.49 -7.88 -22.77
N ALA A 113 -1.42 -6.78 -23.52
CA ALA A 113 -0.56 -5.64 -23.19
C ALA A 113 -0.86 -5.05 -21.81
N GLY A 114 -2.14 -5.02 -21.41
CA GLY A 114 -2.52 -4.60 -20.05
C GLY A 114 -2.01 -5.54 -18.96
N ARG A 115 -2.05 -6.85 -19.20
CA ARG A 115 -1.50 -7.86 -18.26
C ARG A 115 0.01 -7.78 -18.18
N GLU A 116 0.68 -7.67 -19.33
CA GLU A 116 2.13 -7.53 -19.42
C GLU A 116 2.64 -6.27 -18.72
N LEU A 117 1.94 -5.14 -18.86
CA LEU A 117 2.26 -3.91 -18.15
C LEU A 117 2.25 -4.13 -16.64
N LEU A 118 1.17 -4.71 -16.08
CA LEU A 118 1.11 -4.96 -14.64
C LEU A 118 2.15 -5.98 -14.18
N ALA A 119 2.44 -7.00 -14.97
CA ALA A 119 3.48 -7.98 -14.67
C ALA A 119 4.87 -7.33 -14.64
N ALA A 120 5.19 -6.46 -15.60
CA ALA A 120 6.45 -5.73 -15.65
C ALA A 120 6.61 -4.78 -14.43
N VAL A 121 5.57 -4.01 -14.11
CA VAL A 121 5.54 -3.15 -12.92
C VAL A 121 5.72 -3.97 -11.64
N ALA A 122 5.03 -5.11 -11.51
CA ALA A 122 5.16 -6.00 -10.36
C ALA A 122 6.57 -6.57 -10.21
N ALA A 123 7.18 -7.02 -11.32
CA ALA A 123 8.54 -7.55 -11.31
C ALA A 123 9.57 -6.50 -10.88
N GLU A 124 9.40 -5.24 -11.31
CA GLU A 124 10.31 -4.15 -10.94
C GLU A 124 10.07 -3.67 -9.50
N THR A 125 8.83 -3.65 -9.02
CA THR A 125 8.49 -3.22 -7.65
C THR A 125 8.79 -4.28 -6.59
N ALA A 126 8.78 -5.57 -6.91
CA ALA A 126 8.99 -6.65 -5.95
C ALA A 126 10.29 -6.53 -5.14
N PRO A 127 11.49 -6.31 -5.75
CA PRO A 127 12.73 -6.15 -5.00
C PRO A 127 12.76 -4.85 -4.17
N LEU A 128 12.06 -3.80 -4.60
CA LEU A 128 11.92 -2.55 -3.84
C LEU A 128 11.07 -2.79 -2.60
N SER A 129 9.92 -3.43 -2.77
CA SER A 129 9.03 -3.83 -1.68
C SER A 129 9.73 -4.73 -0.67
N ALA A 130 10.50 -5.73 -1.13
CA ALA A 130 11.27 -6.59 -0.25
C ALA A 130 12.30 -5.83 0.61
N ARG A 131 12.89 -4.76 0.09
CA ARG A 131 13.80 -3.90 0.88
C ARG A 131 13.04 -3.00 1.87
N VAL A 132 11.85 -2.52 1.50
CA VAL A 132 11.03 -1.66 2.36
C VAL A 132 10.47 -2.45 3.55
N TRP A 133 10.00 -3.67 3.32
CA TRP A 133 9.35 -4.50 4.33
C TRP A 133 10.29 -5.51 5.00
N GLY A 134 11.46 -5.75 4.40
CA GLY A 134 12.44 -6.71 4.90
C GLY A 134 13.00 -6.32 6.28
N GLY A 135 13.20 -7.33 7.13
CA GLY A 135 13.76 -7.14 8.48
C GLY A 135 12.77 -6.61 9.53
N ILE A 136 11.52 -6.27 9.15
CA ILE A 136 10.48 -5.93 10.12
C ILE A 136 9.95 -7.23 10.74
N PRO A 137 9.91 -7.35 12.09
CA PRO A 137 9.38 -8.54 12.76
C PRO A 137 7.96 -8.88 12.33
N ALA A 138 7.65 -10.15 12.14
CA ALA A 138 6.33 -10.58 11.67
C ALA A 138 5.19 -10.17 12.62
N GLU A 139 5.48 -10.15 13.93
CA GLU A 139 4.53 -9.72 14.96
C GLU A 139 4.18 -8.23 14.84
N ASP A 140 5.15 -7.38 14.50
CA ASP A 140 4.94 -5.95 14.28
C ASP A 140 4.14 -5.71 12.99
N LEU A 141 4.43 -6.46 11.94
CA LEU A 141 3.65 -6.41 10.70
C LEU A 141 2.20 -6.85 10.93
N ALA A 142 1.99 -7.91 11.72
CA ALA A 142 0.65 -8.37 12.06
C ALA A 142 -0.10 -7.35 12.94
N ALA A 143 0.58 -6.70 13.89
CA ALA A 143 0.00 -5.66 14.73
C ALA A 143 -0.39 -4.43 13.87
N ALA A 144 0.51 -3.98 13.01
CA ALA A 144 0.25 -2.89 12.07
C ALA A 144 -0.93 -3.21 11.14
N GLY A 145 -0.99 -4.43 10.60
CA GLY A 145 -2.09 -4.89 9.74
C GLY A 145 -3.45 -4.79 10.43
N ARG A 146 -3.55 -5.23 11.69
CA ARG A 146 -4.80 -5.10 12.48
C ARG A 146 -5.21 -3.65 12.70
N VAL A 147 -4.26 -2.78 13.03
CA VAL A 147 -4.53 -1.34 13.22
C VAL A 147 -4.98 -0.69 11.91
N LEU A 148 -4.30 -0.97 10.81
CA LEU A 148 -4.65 -0.42 9.50
C LEU A 148 -6.04 -0.88 9.04
N ALA A 149 -6.39 -2.15 9.22
CA ALA A 149 -7.72 -2.67 8.90
C ALA A 149 -8.82 -1.93 9.69
N LEU A 150 -8.64 -1.75 11.00
CA LEU A 150 -9.59 -1.02 11.85
C LEU A 150 -9.70 0.46 11.47
N VAL A 151 -8.58 1.12 11.12
CA VAL A 151 -8.60 2.51 10.66
C VAL A 151 -9.36 2.63 9.34
N THR A 152 -9.16 1.71 8.41
CA THR A 152 -9.87 1.67 7.12
C THR A 152 -11.38 1.51 7.32
N GLU A 153 -11.79 0.52 8.12
CA GLU A 153 -13.21 0.26 8.42
C GLU A 153 -13.90 1.51 9.01
N ARG A 154 -13.27 2.14 10.01
CA ARG A 154 -13.83 3.33 10.65
C ARG A 154 -13.88 4.54 9.72
N ALA A 155 -12.84 4.76 8.92
CA ALA A 155 -12.80 5.86 7.97
C ALA A 155 -13.86 5.69 6.87
N ASP A 156 -14.10 4.47 6.40
CA ASP A 156 -15.14 4.17 5.42
C ASP A 156 -16.54 4.38 6.00
N ALA A 157 -16.77 4.01 7.26
CA ALA A 157 -18.04 4.29 7.95
C ALA A 157 -18.30 5.79 8.12
N GLU A 158 -17.29 6.57 8.53
CA GLU A 158 -17.41 8.03 8.63
C GLU A 158 -17.66 8.68 7.26
N LEU A 159 -16.94 8.25 6.21
CA LEU A 159 -17.15 8.77 4.87
C LEU A 159 -18.58 8.48 4.38
N ALA A 160 -19.10 7.28 4.60
CA ALA A 160 -20.47 6.92 4.25
C ALA A 160 -21.50 7.81 5.00
N ALA A 161 -21.26 8.09 6.27
CA ALA A 161 -22.15 8.97 7.05
C ALA A 161 -22.11 10.44 6.58
N LEU A 162 -20.98 10.91 6.06
CA LEU A 162 -20.83 12.28 5.53
C LEU A 162 -21.45 12.45 4.13
N THR A 163 -21.67 11.34 3.40
CA THR A 163 -22.17 11.36 2.02
C THR A 163 -23.60 10.83 1.88
N ALA A 164 -24.25 10.43 2.98
CA ALA A 164 -25.64 10.02 3.05
C ALA A 164 -26.57 11.25 3.11
#